data_725b43dfd3d16d3a3fb207732c88054d
#
_entry.id   725b43dfd3d16d3a3fb207732c88054d
#
_cell.length_a   1.000
_cell.length_b   1.000
_cell.length_c   1.000
_cell.angle_alpha   90.00
_cell.angle_beta   90.00
_cell.angle_gamma   90.00
#
_symmetry.space_group_name_H-M   'P 1'
#
loop_
_entity.id
_entity.type
_entity.pdbx_description
1 polymer ?
#
loop_
_entity_poly.entity_id
_entity_poly.type
_entity_poly.pdbx_seq_one_letter_code
_entity_poly.pdbx_strand_id
1 'polypeptide(L)'
;MSDWVIYTIGFTAQLLFSGRLLLQWILSEKKNKVVTPSLFWKLSLLASFLLFIYGYLRDDFAIMLGQSLTYYIYIRNLQLQGQWQRSPKALQWLLLIFPIIIVIYGYNNGQYDILSLFKNKAIPGWLLTLGIIAQLTFTLRFVYQWITSEKNKKSQLPIGFWRMSVVGAALILSYAILRED
;
A
#
# COMPACT_ATOMS: atom_id res chain seq x y z
N MET A 1 -21.11 -6.83 10.55
CA MET A 1 -20.25 -7.97 10.16
C MET A 1 -19.46 -8.38 11.40
N SER A 2 -19.17 -9.66 11.62
CA SER A 2 -18.43 -10.02 12.85
C SER A 2 -17.00 -9.53 12.75
N ASP A 3 -16.43 -9.05 13.87
CA ASP A 3 -15.05 -8.51 13.94
C ASP A 3 -14.01 -9.51 13.44
N TRP A 4 -14.26 -10.81 13.66
CA TRP A 4 -13.46 -11.91 13.18
C TRP A 4 -13.23 -11.88 11.66
N VAL A 5 -14.31 -11.62 10.88
CA VAL A 5 -14.22 -11.55 9.40
C VAL A 5 -13.40 -10.35 8.98
N ILE A 6 -13.58 -9.21 9.64
CA ILE A 6 -12.84 -7.99 9.36
C ILE A 6 -11.33 -8.21 9.59
N TYR A 7 -10.96 -8.75 10.76
CA TYR A 7 -9.55 -9.04 11.07
C TYR A 7 -8.94 -10.10 10.13
N THR A 8 -9.72 -11.11 9.71
CA THR A 8 -9.26 -12.11 8.74
C THR A 8 -8.91 -11.47 7.40
N ILE A 9 -9.70 -10.51 6.91
CA ILE A 9 -9.41 -9.78 5.67
C ILE A 9 -8.09 -9.01 5.82
N GLY A 10 -7.92 -8.25 6.92
CA GLY A 10 -6.70 -7.48 7.18
C GLY A 10 -5.46 -8.38 7.30
N PHE A 11 -5.56 -9.47 8.05
CA PHE A 11 -4.47 -10.43 8.22
C PHE A 11 -4.08 -11.12 6.90
N THR A 12 -5.07 -11.51 6.09
CA THR A 12 -4.83 -12.09 4.76
C THR A 12 -4.09 -11.09 3.86
N ALA A 13 -4.46 -9.81 3.89
CA ALA A 13 -3.75 -8.78 3.15
C ALA A 13 -2.28 -8.67 3.59
N GLN A 14 -2.00 -8.72 4.90
CA GLN A 14 -0.63 -8.67 5.43
C GLN A 14 0.20 -9.90 5.03
N LEU A 15 -0.40 -11.09 5.02
CA LEU A 15 0.25 -12.31 4.53
C LEU A 15 0.63 -12.20 3.05
N LEU A 16 -0.24 -11.62 2.22
CA LEU A 16 0.04 -11.39 0.81
C LEU A 16 1.16 -10.36 0.61
N PHE A 17 1.19 -9.27 1.39
CA PHE A 17 2.27 -8.29 1.36
C PHE A 17 3.61 -8.89 1.80
N SER A 18 3.62 -9.74 2.81
CA SER A 18 4.84 -10.44 3.25
C SER A 18 5.28 -11.48 2.22
N GLY A 19 4.34 -12.29 1.73
CA GLY A 19 4.61 -13.34 0.74
C GLY A 19 5.19 -12.80 -0.57
N ARG A 20 4.74 -11.64 -1.05
CA ARG A 20 5.32 -11.01 -2.26
C ARG A 20 6.79 -10.66 -2.10
N LEU A 21 7.20 -10.19 -0.90
CA LEU A 21 8.59 -9.84 -0.62
C LEU A 21 9.48 -11.08 -0.57
N LEU A 22 9.02 -12.14 0.09
CA LEU A 22 9.70 -13.43 0.11
C LEU A 22 9.87 -14.01 -1.28
N LEU A 23 8.81 -13.98 -2.08
CA LEU A 23 8.83 -14.45 -3.46
C LEU A 23 9.82 -13.65 -4.32
N GLN A 24 9.81 -12.34 -4.20
CA GLN A 24 10.74 -11.45 -4.91
C GLN A 24 12.18 -11.72 -4.50
N TRP A 25 12.46 -11.89 -3.21
CA TRP A 25 13.79 -12.21 -2.68
C TRP A 25 14.29 -13.57 -3.22
N ILE A 26 13.52 -14.65 -3.07
CA ILE A 26 13.88 -15.99 -3.55
C ILE A 26 14.20 -15.98 -5.05
N LEU A 27 13.38 -15.28 -5.86
CA LEU A 27 13.60 -15.20 -7.30
C LEU A 27 14.81 -14.34 -7.67
N SER A 28 15.15 -13.33 -6.87
CA SER A 28 16.33 -12.50 -7.07
C SER A 28 17.61 -13.26 -6.74
N GLU A 29 17.61 -14.02 -5.64
CA GLU A 29 18.73 -14.94 -5.28
C GLU A 29 19.00 -15.96 -6.38
N LYS A 30 17.94 -16.67 -6.83
CA LYS A 30 18.08 -17.66 -7.93
C LYS A 30 18.64 -17.09 -9.22
N LYS A 31 18.45 -15.78 -9.48
CA LYS A 31 18.91 -15.13 -10.72
C LYS A 31 20.14 -14.27 -10.54
N ASN A 32 20.73 -14.22 -9.33
CA ASN A 32 21.86 -13.36 -8.98
C ASN A 32 21.67 -11.89 -9.42
N LYS A 33 20.42 -11.41 -9.43
CA LYS A 33 20.07 -10.01 -9.76
C LYS A 33 18.70 -9.65 -9.22
N VAL A 34 18.49 -8.39 -8.89
CA VAL A 34 17.18 -7.91 -8.46
C VAL A 34 16.17 -8.07 -9.60
N VAL A 35 15.15 -8.90 -9.37
CA VAL A 35 14.03 -9.10 -10.30
C VAL A 35 12.73 -8.69 -9.64
N THR A 36 11.81 -8.17 -10.43
CA THR A 36 10.46 -7.82 -10.01
C THR A 36 9.47 -8.60 -10.85
N PRO A 37 9.11 -9.83 -10.43
CA PRO A 37 8.19 -10.66 -11.19
C PRO A 37 6.79 -10.04 -11.23
N SER A 38 6.01 -10.33 -12.27
CA SER A 38 4.62 -9.82 -12.36
C SER A 38 3.74 -10.28 -11.20
N LEU A 39 4.03 -11.45 -10.64
CA LEU A 39 3.33 -11.97 -9.46
C LEU A 39 3.51 -11.06 -8.24
N PHE A 40 4.66 -10.40 -8.08
CA PHE A 40 4.87 -9.39 -7.03
C PHE A 40 3.80 -8.29 -7.09
N TRP A 41 3.53 -7.73 -8.29
CA TRP A 41 2.54 -6.68 -8.47
C TRP A 41 1.11 -7.17 -8.38
N LYS A 42 0.83 -8.40 -8.86
CA LYS A 42 -0.49 -9.03 -8.72
C LYS A 42 -0.86 -9.27 -7.27
N LEU A 43 0.07 -9.83 -6.48
CA LEU A 43 -0.12 -10.02 -5.04
C LEU A 43 -0.24 -8.67 -4.31
N SER A 44 0.53 -7.66 -4.72
CA SER A 44 0.44 -6.31 -4.19
C SER A 44 -0.94 -5.68 -4.42
N LEU A 45 -1.47 -5.83 -5.64
CA LEU A 45 -2.77 -5.30 -6.01
C LEU A 45 -3.89 -5.99 -5.22
N LEU A 46 -3.85 -7.32 -5.12
CA LEU A 46 -4.83 -8.07 -4.34
C LEU A 46 -4.76 -7.73 -2.84
N ALA A 47 -3.56 -7.66 -2.28
CA ALA A 47 -3.37 -7.28 -0.87
C ALA A 47 -3.87 -5.86 -0.59
N SER A 48 -3.58 -4.90 -1.49
CA SER A 48 -4.05 -3.52 -1.38
C SER A 48 -5.57 -3.43 -1.51
N PHE A 49 -6.19 -4.24 -2.37
CA PHE A 49 -7.64 -4.34 -2.49
C PHE A 49 -8.28 -4.83 -1.19
N LEU A 50 -7.75 -5.92 -0.60
CA LEU A 50 -8.24 -6.45 0.68
C LEU A 50 -8.04 -5.46 1.82
N LEU A 51 -6.87 -4.80 1.89
CA LEU A 51 -6.58 -3.83 2.93
C LEU A 51 -7.41 -2.55 2.78
N PHE A 52 -7.79 -2.19 1.56
CA PHE A 52 -8.73 -1.11 1.30
C PHE A 52 -10.14 -1.45 1.84
N ILE A 53 -10.63 -2.70 1.58
CA ILE A 53 -11.89 -3.19 2.15
C ILE A 53 -11.81 -3.23 3.68
N TYR A 54 -10.70 -3.70 4.25
CA TYR A 54 -10.48 -3.69 5.69
C TYR A 54 -10.58 -2.28 6.27
N GLY A 55 -9.91 -1.29 5.65
CA GLY A 55 -9.99 0.11 6.05
C GLY A 55 -11.42 0.66 6.00
N TYR A 56 -12.17 0.33 4.94
CA TYR A 56 -13.59 0.71 4.81
C TYR A 56 -14.45 0.11 5.93
N LEU A 57 -14.28 -1.18 6.24
CA LEU A 57 -15.04 -1.89 7.27
C LEU A 57 -14.68 -1.45 8.70
N ARG A 58 -13.51 -0.82 8.87
CA ARG A 58 -13.01 -0.29 10.14
C ARG A 58 -13.21 1.22 10.26
N ASP A 59 -13.82 1.87 9.29
CA ASP A 59 -13.94 3.32 9.18
C ASP A 59 -12.58 4.03 9.29
N ASP A 60 -11.50 3.37 8.80
CA ASP A 60 -10.15 3.89 8.84
C ASP A 60 -9.78 4.54 7.49
N PHE A 61 -10.06 5.85 7.42
CA PHE A 61 -9.78 6.63 6.22
C PHE A 61 -8.27 6.70 5.90
N ALA A 62 -7.39 6.67 6.90
CA ALA A 62 -5.94 6.71 6.69
C ALA A 62 -5.43 5.48 5.95
N ILE A 63 -5.90 4.29 6.32
CA ILE A 63 -5.62 3.04 5.61
C ILE A 63 -6.14 3.13 4.18
N MET A 64 -7.38 3.56 3.97
CA MET A 64 -7.99 3.68 2.64
C MET A 64 -7.20 4.63 1.73
N LEU A 65 -6.83 5.81 2.23
CA LEU A 65 -6.08 6.80 1.47
C LEU A 65 -4.69 6.28 1.08
N GLY A 66 -3.98 5.66 2.02
CA GLY A 66 -2.68 5.04 1.77
C GLY A 66 -2.74 3.94 0.72
N GLN A 67 -3.77 3.10 0.77
CA GLN A 67 -3.97 2.05 -0.23
C GLN A 67 -4.38 2.61 -1.59
N SER A 68 -5.21 3.65 -1.66
CA SER A 68 -5.61 4.27 -2.92
C SER A 68 -4.42 4.71 -3.77
N LEU A 69 -3.41 5.34 -3.15
CA LEU A 69 -2.21 5.78 -3.86
C LEU A 69 -1.39 4.59 -4.38
N THR A 70 -1.06 3.63 -3.51
CA THR A 70 -0.21 2.48 -3.86
C THR A 70 -0.91 1.54 -4.82
N TYR A 71 -2.23 1.43 -4.75
CA TYR A 71 -3.07 0.61 -5.62
C TYR A 71 -2.88 0.96 -7.11
N TYR A 72 -2.96 2.25 -7.47
CA TYR A 72 -2.74 2.69 -8.86
C TYR A 72 -1.29 2.53 -9.30
N ILE A 73 -0.32 2.66 -8.39
CA ILE A 73 1.08 2.37 -8.68
C ILE A 73 1.26 0.89 -9.05
N TYR A 74 0.58 -0.04 -8.37
CA TYR A 74 0.64 -1.46 -8.69
C TYR A 74 0.02 -1.77 -10.06
N ILE A 75 -1.14 -1.17 -10.38
CA ILE A 75 -1.74 -1.26 -11.72
C ILE A 75 -0.76 -0.74 -12.77
N ARG A 76 -0.14 0.40 -12.54
CA ARG A 76 0.81 0.99 -13.47
C ARG A 76 2.03 0.08 -13.73
N ASN A 77 2.55 -0.55 -12.70
CA ASN A 77 3.64 -1.51 -12.85
C ASN A 77 3.22 -2.76 -13.66
N LEU A 78 2.00 -3.24 -13.51
CA LEU A 78 1.44 -4.32 -14.35
C LEU A 78 1.29 -3.88 -15.81
N GLN A 79 0.92 -2.61 -16.06
CA GLN A 79 0.86 -2.03 -17.40
C GLN A 79 2.26 -1.99 -18.03
N LEU A 80 3.28 -1.50 -17.32
CA LEU A 80 4.67 -1.45 -17.79
C LEU A 80 5.25 -2.85 -18.09
N GLN A 81 4.72 -3.89 -17.46
CA GLN A 81 5.11 -5.28 -17.72
C GLN A 81 4.26 -5.96 -18.81
N GLY A 82 3.29 -5.26 -19.44
CA GLY A 82 2.39 -5.83 -20.43
C GLY A 82 1.42 -6.90 -19.86
N GLN A 83 1.32 -7.00 -18.54
CA GLN A 83 0.46 -8.00 -17.89
C GLN A 83 -0.98 -7.50 -17.70
N TRP A 84 -1.15 -6.19 -17.58
CA TRP A 84 -2.47 -5.57 -17.41
C TRP A 84 -3.38 -5.84 -18.60
N GLN A 85 -2.85 -5.71 -19.82
CA GLN A 85 -3.59 -5.90 -21.06
C GLN A 85 -4.06 -7.34 -21.28
N ARG A 86 -3.46 -8.31 -20.57
CA ARG A 86 -3.87 -9.72 -20.61
C ARG A 86 -5.11 -10.02 -19.77
N SER A 87 -5.50 -9.10 -18.89
CA SER A 87 -6.69 -9.22 -18.05
C SER A 87 -7.95 -8.86 -18.85
N PRO A 88 -9.12 -9.47 -18.56
CA PRO A 88 -10.38 -9.08 -19.18
C PRO A 88 -10.69 -7.59 -18.97
N LYS A 89 -11.23 -6.92 -19.99
CA LYS A 89 -11.54 -5.48 -19.92
C LYS A 89 -12.48 -5.14 -18.77
N ALA A 90 -13.49 -5.98 -18.52
CA ALA A 90 -14.42 -5.79 -17.40
C ALA A 90 -13.69 -5.75 -16.04
N LEU A 91 -12.71 -6.67 -15.83
CA LEU A 91 -11.90 -6.68 -14.62
C LEU A 91 -11.01 -5.43 -14.52
N GLN A 92 -10.44 -4.98 -15.63
CA GLN A 92 -9.63 -3.75 -15.67
C GLN A 92 -10.45 -2.54 -15.22
N TRP A 93 -11.65 -2.35 -15.74
CA TRP A 93 -12.56 -1.26 -15.38
C TRP A 93 -13.00 -1.36 -13.93
N LEU A 94 -13.41 -2.55 -13.47
CA LEU A 94 -13.79 -2.78 -12.08
C LEU A 94 -12.66 -2.37 -11.11
N LEU A 95 -11.45 -2.84 -11.37
CA LEU A 95 -10.28 -2.51 -10.53
C LEU A 95 -9.93 -1.02 -10.58
N LEU A 96 -10.08 -0.33 -11.71
CA LEU A 96 -9.79 1.11 -11.82
C LEU A 96 -10.80 1.98 -11.07
N ILE A 97 -12.08 1.62 -11.11
CA ILE A 97 -13.17 2.45 -10.60
C ILE A 97 -13.43 2.16 -9.10
N PHE A 98 -13.18 0.94 -8.64
CA PHE A 98 -13.50 0.48 -7.30
C PHE A 98 -13.08 1.42 -6.16
N PRO A 99 -11.79 1.85 -6.03
CA PRO A 99 -11.39 2.73 -4.93
C PRO A 99 -12.09 4.09 -4.99
N ILE A 100 -12.32 4.61 -6.20
CA ILE A 100 -12.96 5.91 -6.43
C ILE A 100 -14.41 5.86 -5.94
N ILE A 101 -15.16 4.81 -6.31
CA ILE A 101 -16.57 4.67 -5.89
C ILE A 101 -16.67 4.63 -4.37
N ILE A 102 -15.84 3.84 -3.69
CA ILE A 102 -15.93 3.71 -2.23
C ILE A 102 -15.54 5.01 -1.52
N VAL A 103 -14.51 5.73 -2.00
CA VAL A 103 -14.12 7.02 -1.41
C VAL A 103 -15.24 8.05 -1.59
N ILE A 104 -15.85 8.14 -2.77
CA ILE A 104 -16.98 9.06 -3.03
C ILE A 104 -18.17 8.69 -2.16
N TYR A 105 -18.51 7.40 -2.08
CA TYR A 105 -19.64 6.92 -1.27
C TYR A 105 -19.42 7.25 0.22
N GLY A 106 -18.26 6.96 0.76
CA GLY A 106 -17.95 7.24 2.15
C GLY A 106 -17.94 8.75 2.47
N TYR A 107 -17.41 9.57 1.56
CA TYR A 107 -17.40 11.02 1.71
C TYR A 107 -18.82 11.60 1.74
N ASN A 108 -19.70 11.19 0.80
CA ASN A 108 -21.09 11.68 0.73
C ASN A 108 -21.94 11.27 1.95
N ASN A 109 -21.60 10.18 2.62
CA ASN A 109 -22.30 9.71 3.81
C ASN A 109 -21.76 10.33 5.12
N GLY A 110 -20.82 11.28 5.04
CA GLY A 110 -20.24 11.96 6.21
C GLY A 110 -19.39 11.05 7.12
N GLN A 111 -19.03 9.85 6.64
CA GLN A 111 -18.26 8.87 7.41
C GLN A 111 -16.78 9.24 7.54
N TYR A 112 -16.26 10.10 6.64
CA TYR A 112 -14.83 10.43 6.59
C TYR A 112 -14.60 11.94 6.73
N ASP A 113 -13.95 12.34 7.82
CA ASP A 113 -13.46 13.68 8.02
C ASP A 113 -11.92 13.67 8.04
N ILE A 114 -11.31 14.30 7.02
CA ILE A 114 -9.84 14.43 6.94
C ILE A 114 -9.29 15.13 8.18
N LEU A 115 -10.04 16.04 8.79
CA LEU A 115 -9.63 16.74 9.99
C LEU A 115 -9.57 15.83 11.23
N SER A 116 -10.35 14.75 11.26
CA SER A 116 -10.32 13.78 12.35
C SER A 116 -8.99 13.03 12.45
N LEU A 117 -8.28 12.85 11.32
CA LEU A 117 -6.95 12.21 11.26
C LEU A 117 -5.89 13.00 12.06
N PHE A 118 -6.08 14.32 12.19
CA PHE A 118 -5.14 15.21 12.87
C PHE A 118 -5.59 15.63 14.28
N LYS A 119 -6.78 15.23 14.71
CA LYS A 119 -7.39 15.68 15.99
C LYS A 119 -7.17 14.75 17.18
N ASN A 120 -6.33 13.72 17.05
CA ASN A 120 -6.09 12.83 18.18
C ASN A 120 -5.28 13.54 19.28
N LYS A 121 -5.97 14.15 20.24
CA LYS A 121 -5.38 14.90 21.37
C LYS A 121 -4.61 14.02 22.37
N ALA A 122 -4.72 12.70 22.26
CA ALA A 122 -4.07 11.78 23.19
C ALA A 122 -2.57 11.53 22.88
N ILE A 123 -2.07 11.99 21.70
CA ILE A 123 -0.71 11.75 21.26
C ILE A 123 0.10 13.03 21.37
N PRO A 124 1.28 13.02 22.06
CA PRO A 124 2.18 14.17 22.10
C PRO A 124 2.57 14.64 20.68
N GLY A 125 2.60 15.96 20.44
CA GLY A 125 2.81 16.53 19.10
C GLY A 125 4.12 16.06 18.42
N TRP A 126 5.21 15.88 19.18
CA TRP A 126 6.47 15.36 18.64
C TRP A 126 6.36 13.90 18.16
N LEU A 127 5.60 13.08 18.90
CA LEU A 127 5.36 11.67 18.56
C LEU A 127 4.45 11.57 17.33
N LEU A 128 3.41 12.42 17.24
CA LEU A 128 2.59 12.54 16.04
C LEU A 128 3.42 12.92 14.82
N THR A 129 4.33 13.89 14.96
CA THR A 129 5.23 14.31 13.88
C THR A 129 6.14 13.17 13.43
N LEU A 130 6.72 12.40 14.37
CA LEU A 130 7.51 11.21 14.07
C LEU A 130 6.70 10.19 13.27
N GLY A 131 5.48 9.90 13.69
CA GLY A 131 4.57 8.98 12.99
C GLY A 131 4.24 9.44 11.56
N ILE A 132 3.97 10.73 11.37
CA ILE A 132 3.73 11.30 10.04
C ILE A 132 4.97 11.18 9.14
N ILE A 133 6.15 11.53 9.63
CA ILE A 133 7.42 11.41 8.87
C ILE A 133 7.68 9.95 8.51
N ALA A 134 7.51 9.03 9.46
CA ALA A 134 7.66 7.61 9.26
C ALA A 134 6.74 7.08 8.16
N GLN A 135 5.46 7.42 8.24
CA GLN A 135 4.45 7.00 7.28
C GLN A 135 4.69 7.60 5.89
N LEU A 136 5.03 8.89 5.81
CA LEU A 136 5.37 9.53 4.55
C LEU A 136 6.61 8.88 3.91
N THR A 137 7.68 8.66 4.67
CA THR A 137 8.90 8.01 4.16
C THR A 137 8.59 6.62 3.62
N PHE A 138 7.81 5.85 4.35
CA PHE A 138 7.44 4.50 3.96
C PHE A 138 6.51 4.46 2.74
N THR A 139 5.63 5.44 2.57
CA THR A 139 4.71 5.53 1.42
C THR A 139 5.41 6.09 0.19
N LEU A 140 6.21 7.15 0.34
CA LEU A 140 6.91 7.82 -0.76
C LEU A 140 7.91 6.92 -1.49
N ARG A 141 8.36 5.82 -0.88
CA ARG A 141 9.17 4.82 -1.59
C ARG A 141 8.48 4.27 -2.84
N PHE A 142 7.15 4.12 -2.83
CA PHE A 142 6.39 3.66 -3.98
C PHE A 142 6.25 4.75 -5.04
N VAL A 143 6.12 6.01 -4.63
CA VAL A 143 6.12 7.16 -5.56
C VAL A 143 7.48 7.27 -6.25
N TYR A 144 8.59 7.17 -5.49
CA TYR A 144 9.95 7.16 -6.03
C TYR A 144 10.15 5.98 -7.00
N GLN A 145 9.70 4.79 -6.62
CA GLN A 145 9.73 3.60 -7.48
C GLN A 145 8.95 3.84 -8.78
N TRP A 146 7.76 4.40 -8.69
CA TRP A 146 6.90 4.69 -9.84
C TRP A 146 7.58 5.68 -10.80
N ILE A 147 8.06 6.82 -10.29
CA ILE A 147 8.77 7.83 -11.10
C ILE A 147 9.97 7.21 -11.82
N THR A 148 10.76 6.39 -11.12
CA THR A 148 11.92 5.71 -11.70
C THR A 148 11.50 4.71 -12.79
N SER A 149 10.41 3.98 -12.56
CA SER A 149 9.89 3.01 -13.54
C SER A 149 9.30 3.70 -14.77
N GLU A 150 8.62 4.86 -14.60
CA GLU A 150 8.12 5.67 -15.71
C GLU A 150 9.26 6.24 -16.57
N LYS A 151 10.29 6.79 -15.94
CA LYS A 151 11.46 7.32 -16.64
C LYS A 151 12.14 6.26 -17.47
N ASN A 152 12.28 5.04 -16.95
CA ASN A 152 12.97 3.94 -17.61
C ASN A 152 12.04 3.06 -18.47
N LYS A 153 10.73 3.38 -18.51
CA LYS A 153 9.68 2.57 -19.19
C LYS A 153 9.72 1.08 -18.81
N LYS A 154 10.18 0.79 -17.59
CA LYS A 154 10.38 -0.58 -17.11
C LYS A 154 10.05 -0.66 -15.63
N SER A 155 9.17 -1.59 -15.26
CA SER A 155 8.86 -1.87 -13.86
C SER A 155 10.10 -2.42 -13.15
N GLN A 156 10.58 -1.71 -12.14
CA GLN A 156 11.79 -2.06 -11.37
C GLN A 156 11.69 -1.57 -9.93
N LEU A 157 12.51 -2.16 -9.06
CA LEU A 157 12.68 -1.73 -7.66
C LEU A 157 14.09 -1.15 -7.52
N PRO A 158 14.26 0.18 -7.61
CA PRO A 158 15.56 0.83 -7.51
C PRO A 158 16.12 0.75 -6.09
N ILE A 159 17.43 0.91 -5.92
CA ILE A 159 18.07 0.85 -4.60
C ILE A 159 17.50 1.88 -3.60
N GLY A 160 17.07 3.04 -4.08
CA GLY A 160 16.42 4.06 -3.26
C GLY A 160 15.10 3.57 -2.63
N PHE A 161 14.33 2.73 -3.32
CA PHE A 161 13.15 2.08 -2.76
C PHE A 161 13.49 1.26 -1.51
N TRP A 162 14.58 0.48 -1.56
CA TRP A 162 15.01 -0.34 -0.43
C TRP A 162 15.55 0.49 0.72
N ARG A 163 16.35 1.53 0.42
CA ARG A 163 16.82 2.47 1.45
C ARG A 163 15.69 3.16 2.18
N MET A 164 14.71 3.70 1.44
CA MET A 164 13.52 4.30 2.03
C MET A 164 12.68 3.28 2.80
N SER A 165 12.64 2.01 2.36
CA SER A 165 11.94 0.93 3.07
C SER A 165 12.56 0.67 4.44
N VAL A 166 13.89 0.58 4.53
CA VAL A 166 14.60 0.34 5.79
C VAL A 166 14.41 1.53 6.74
N VAL A 167 14.66 2.75 6.26
CA VAL A 167 14.50 3.97 7.08
C VAL A 167 13.06 4.14 7.54
N GLY A 168 12.09 4.01 6.64
CA GLY A 168 10.68 4.15 6.99
C GLY A 168 10.20 3.08 7.96
N ALA A 169 10.63 1.82 7.78
CA ALA A 169 10.29 0.74 8.71
C ALA A 169 10.91 0.96 10.10
N ALA A 170 12.17 1.42 10.17
CA ALA A 170 12.81 1.75 11.45
C ALA A 170 12.09 2.89 12.17
N LEU A 171 11.66 3.93 11.44
CA LEU A 171 10.91 5.04 12.03
C LEU A 171 9.51 4.60 12.51
N ILE A 172 8.81 3.75 11.74
CA ILE A 172 7.51 3.20 12.15
C ILE A 172 7.66 2.34 13.41
N LEU A 173 8.67 1.48 13.45
CA LEU A 173 8.96 0.65 14.63
C LEU A 173 9.28 1.51 15.86
N SER A 174 10.12 2.56 15.69
CA SER A 174 10.41 3.51 16.77
C SER A 174 9.15 4.21 17.25
N TYR A 175 8.28 4.64 16.34
CA TYR A 175 6.99 5.24 16.69
C TYR A 175 6.10 4.27 17.49
N ALA A 176 5.97 3.02 17.04
CA ALA A 176 5.15 2.01 17.71
C ALA A 176 5.66 1.71 19.13
N ILE A 177 6.99 1.53 19.30
CA ILE A 177 7.60 1.31 20.62
C ILE A 177 7.38 2.49 21.57
N LEU A 178 7.53 3.72 21.08
CA LEU A 178 7.38 4.94 21.89
C LEU A 178 5.92 5.24 22.21
N ARG A 179 4.99 4.71 21.42
CA ARG A 179 3.55 4.83 21.64
C ARG A 179 3.00 3.74 22.57
N GLU A 180 3.78 2.68 22.82
CA GLU A 180 3.36 1.48 23.57
C GLU A 180 2.19 0.71 22.88
N ASP A 181 2.17 0.71 21.54
CA ASP A 181 1.20 -0.01 20.71
C ASP A 181 1.65 -1.44 20.38
#